data_3a074111de48d1263512565b41da6c3d
#
_entry.id   3a074111de48d1263512565b41da6c3d
#
_cell.length_a   1.000
_cell.length_b   1.000
_cell.length_c   1.000
_cell.angle_alpha   90.00
_cell.angle_beta   90.00
_cell.angle_gamma   90.00
#
_symmetry.space_group_name_H-M   'P 1'
#
loop_
_entity.id
_entity.type
_entity.pdbx_description
1 polymer ?
#
loop_
_entity_poly.entity_id
_entity_poly.type
_entity_poly.pdbx_seq_one_letter_code
_entity_poly.pdbx_strand_id
1 'polypeptide(L)'
;MSQFIDFLVGTFANKVQAQSHPTRYAHIRVSHRLIGENRIYGEQAYNYLKNRPYRQFVIDVVQQGEEYHLKNYEIINPQQFAECKNLDKITDDMLKYREGCDVIMRKTGTKTFFGGTSTCECWVTWNGTKTYVQNEVKLTDSEYQVTDKGLHAESHTKVWGSDYGAFRFLRQ
;
A
#
# COMPACT_ATOMS: atom_id res chain seq x y z
N MET A 1 5.89 7.43 -19.15
CA MET A 1 5.42 6.79 -17.90
C MET A 1 3.95 6.41 -18.06
N SER A 2 3.47 5.32 -17.48
CA SER A 2 2.05 4.96 -17.62
C SER A 2 1.17 5.84 -16.73
N GLN A 3 -0.06 6.11 -17.16
CA GLN A 3 -1.04 6.86 -16.37
C GLN A 3 -1.22 6.25 -14.97
N PHE A 4 -1.14 4.92 -14.86
CA PHE A 4 -1.22 4.25 -13.57
C PHE A 4 -0.09 4.65 -12.61
N ILE A 5 1.14 4.63 -13.09
CA ILE A 5 2.32 5.03 -12.29
C ILE A 5 2.24 6.52 -11.93
N ASP A 6 1.83 7.38 -12.86
CA ASP A 6 1.66 8.82 -12.61
C ASP A 6 0.64 9.09 -11.49
N PHE A 7 -0.43 8.30 -11.42
CA PHE A 7 -1.43 8.41 -10.36
C PHE A 7 -0.94 7.82 -9.04
N LEU A 8 -0.14 6.75 -9.07
CA LEU A 8 0.32 6.07 -7.86
C LEU A 8 1.46 6.82 -7.17
N VAL A 9 2.36 7.45 -7.93
CA VAL A 9 3.50 8.21 -7.39
C VAL A 9 3.03 9.54 -6.82
N GLY A 10 3.42 9.83 -5.58
CA GLY A 10 3.06 11.08 -4.91
C GLY A 10 3.03 10.96 -3.39
N THR A 11 2.56 12.01 -2.76
CA THR A 11 2.26 12.05 -1.33
C THR A 11 0.75 12.20 -1.15
N PHE A 12 0.20 11.43 -0.22
CA PHE A 12 -1.23 11.39 0.07
C PHE A 12 -1.45 11.44 1.59
N ALA A 13 -2.54 12.03 2.02
CA ALA A 13 -2.91 12.07 3.42
C ALA A 13 -4.44 12.02 3.60
N ASN A 14 -4.89 11.42 4.69
CA ASN A 14 -6.31 11.37 5.05
C ASN A 14 -6.69 12.41 6.11
N LYS A 15 -6.06 13.58 6.08
CA LYS A 15 -6.27 14.64 7.07
C LYS A 15 -7.75 14.98 7.26
N VAL A 16 -8.47 15.20 6.18
CA VAL A 16 -9.91 15.56 6.22
C VAL A 16 -10.72 14.47 6.89
N GLN A 17 -10.50 13.20 6.50
CA GLN A 17 -11.19 12.05 7.09
C GLN A 17 -10.87 11.90 8.58
N ALA A 18 -9.60 12.02 8.96
CA ALA A 18 -9.16 11.89 10.34
C ALA A 18 -9.70 13.02 11.23
N GLN A 19 -9.77 14.25 10.74
CA GLN A 19 -10.34 15.39 11.46
C GLN A 19 -11.86 15.27 11.60
N SER A 20 -12.54 14.76 10.59
CA SER A 20 -14.00 14.56 10.62
C SER A 20 -14.42 13.37 11.50
N HIS A 21 -13.58 12.35 11.60
CA HIS A 21 -13.85 11.11 12.33
C HIS A 21 -12.64 10.65 13.17
N PRO A 22 -12.21 11.45 14.18
CA PRO A 22 -10.95 11.22 14.89
C PRO A 22 -10.93 9.93 15.72
N THR A 23 -12.09 9.40 16.09
CA THR A 23 -12.19 8.12 16.82
C THR A 23 -12.16 6.89 15.91
N ARG A 24 -12.27 7.08 14.60
CA ARG A 24 -12.35 6.01 13.60
C ARG A 24 -11.10 5.91 12.73
N TYR A 25 -10.49 7.05 12.43
CA TYR A 25 -9.35 7.13 11.51
C TYR A 25 -8.19 7.91 12.12
N ALA A 26 -7.03 7.28 12.21
CA ALA A 26 -5.79 7.99 12.50
C ALA A 26 -5.40 8.87 11.31
N HIS A 27 -4.72 9.99 11.56
CA HIS A 27 -4.13 10.81 10.51
C HIS A 27 -2.84 10.15 10.01
N ILE A 28 -2.88 9.62 8.81
CA ILE A 28 -1.80 8.86 8.16
C ILE A 28 -1.34 9.59 6.92
N ARG A 29 -0.04 9.54 6.67
CA ARG A 29 0.61 9.99 5.44
C ARG A 29 1.12 8.76 4.68
N VAL A 30 0.82 8.72 3.38
CA VAL A 30 1.31 7.73 2.43
C VAL A 30 2.22 8.44 1.45
N SER A 31 3.42 7.90 1.23
CA SER A 31 4.36 8.44 0.24
C SER A 31 4.80 7.33 -0.70
N HIS A 32 4.64 7.56 -2.00
CA HIS A 32 5.11 6.69 -3.05
C HIS A 32 6.12 7.43 -3.93
N ARG A 33 7.29 6.84 -4.14
CA ARG A 33 8.39 7.43 -4.92
C ARG A 33 8.89 6.46 -5.96
N LEU A 34 9.00 6.93 -7.19
CA LEU A 34 9.61 6.16 -8.27
C LEU A 34 11.12 6.05 -8.01
N ILE A 35 11.65 4.83 -7.98
CA ILE A 35 13.07 4.52 -7.74
C ILE A 35 13.73 3.73 -8.88
N GLY A 36 12.99 3.44 -9.92
CA GLY A 36 13.42 2.77 -11.14
C GLY A 36 12.38 2.99 -12.23
N GLU A 37 12.52 2.36 -13.38
CA GLU A 37 11.60 2.54 -14.49
C GLU A 37 10.14 2.23 -14.11
N ASN A 38 9.92 1.09 -13.43
CA ASN A 38 8.60 0.64 -12.97
C ASN A 38 8.64 0.21 -11.51
N ARG A 39 9.62 0.66 -10.75
CA ARG A 39 9.82 0.32 -9.35
C ARG A 39 9.48 1.49 -8.45
N ILE A 40 8.66 1.24 -7.46
CA ILE A 40 8.16 2.26 -6.55
C ILE A 40 8.48 1.86 -5.11
N TYR A 41 9.10 2.76 -4.37
CA TYR A 41 9.17 2.71 -2.92
C TYR A 41 7.91 3.31 -2.32
N GLY A 42 7.36 2.67 -1.30
CA GLY A 42 6.21 3.15 -0.55
C GLY A 42 6.45 3.14 0.95
N GLU A 43 5.92 4.14 1.63
CA GLU A 43 5.87 4.17 3.09
C GLU A 43 4.56 4.73 3.61
N GLN A 44 4.15 4.25 4.79
CA GLN A 44 3.00 4.74 5.53
C GLN A 44 3.42 5.07 6.96
N ALA A 45 3.07 6.25 7.42
CA ALA A 45 3.42 6.72 8.75
C ALA A 45 2.26 7.52 9.37
N TYR A 46 2.15 7.46 10.70
CA TYR A 46 1.32 8.43 11.42
C TYR A 46 1.88 9.84 11.21
N ASN A 47 1.00 10.81 10.99
CA ASN A 47 1.42 12.19 10.70
C ASN A 47 2.27 12.80 11.82
N TYR A 48 2.07 12.41 13.06
CA TYR A 48 2.86 12.85 14.22
C TYR A 48 4.20 12.11 14.38
N LEU A 49 4.44 11.02 13.61
CA LEU A 49 5.62 10.17 13.73
C LEU A 49 6.17 9.76 12.35
N LYS A 50 6.37 10.75 11.48
CA LYS A 50 6.79 10.52 10.08
C LYS A 50 8.15 9.86 9.93
N ASN A 51 9.04 10.06 10.90
CA ASN A 51 10.38 9.47 10.92
C ASN A 51 10.40 7.99 11.33
N ARG A 52 9.26 7.42 11.69
CA ARG A 52 9.08 6.00 12.01
C ARG A 52 7.89 5.42 11.27
N PRO A 53 8.00 5.20 9.94
CA PRO A 53 6.93 4.56 9.19
C PRO A 53 6.61 3.19 9.78
N TYR A 54 5.33 2.89 9.95
CA TYR A 54 4.91 1.57 10.40
C TYR A 54 4.89 0.55 9.26
N ARG A 55 4.93 1.01 8.01
CA ARG A 55 4.98 0.18 6.82
C ARG A 55 5.91 0.79 5.79
N GLN A 56 6.85 0.00 5.27
CA GLN A 56 7.75 0.35 4.18
C GLN A 56 7.86 -0.84 3.25
N PHE A 57 7.81 -0.60 1.96
CA PHE A 57 7.80 -1.65 0.94
C PHE A 57 8.34 -1.14 -0.39
N VAL A 58 8.68 -2.07 -1.27
CA VAL A 58 8.94 -1.79 -2.68
C VAL A 58 7.96 -2.60 -3.52
N ILE A 59 7.47 -2.02 -4.59
CA ILE A 59 6.67 -2.71 -5.60
C ILE A 59 7.27 -2.56 -6.98
N ASP A 60 7.26 -3.65 -7.74
CA ASP A 60 7.51 -3.61 -9.19
C ASP A 60 6.16 -3.65 -9.91
N VAL A 61 5.92 -2.67 -10.76
CA VAL A 61 4.70 -2.57 -11.56
C VAL A 61 4.92 -3.24 -12.90
N VAL A 62 4.22 -4.34 -13.15
CA VAL A 62 4.29 -5.09 -14.41
C VAL A 62 2.96 -4.97 -15.12
N GLN A 63 2.93 -4.32 -16.28
CA GLN A 63 1.71 -4.23 -17.09
C GLN A 63 1.55 -5.52 -17.92
N GLN A 64 0.38 -6.13 -17.82
CA GLN A 64 -0.02 -7.29 -18.60
C GLN A 64 -1.38 -7.02 -19.25
N GLY A 65 -1.37 -6.56 -20.50
CA GLY A 65 -2.59 -6.11 -21.17
C GLY A 65 -3.21 -4.90 -20.46
N GLU A 66 -4.43 -5.04 -19.98
CA GLU A 66 -5.16 -3.98 -19.25
C GLU A 66 -4.97 -4.06 -17.73
N GLU A 67 -4.17 -5.00 -17.25
CA GLU A 67 -3.89 -5.20 -15.84
C GLU A 67 -2.51 -4.66 -15.46
N TYR A 68 -2.40 -4.18 -14.23
CA TYR A 68 -1.16 -3.80 -13.58
C TYR A 68 -0.93 -4.72 -12.40
N HIS A 69 0.09 -5.57 -12.50
CA HIS A 69 0.50 -6.49 -11.44
C HIS A 69 1.56 -5.80 -10.57
N LEU A 70 1.26 -5.59 -9.32
CA LEU A 70 2.14 -4.96 -8.35
C LEU A 70 2.80 -6.06 -7.52
N LYS A 71 4.02 -6.42 -7.89
CA LYS A 71 4.83 -7.39 -7.15
C LYS A 71 5.37 -6.75 -5.89
N ASN A 72 5.05 -7.33 -4.74
CA ASN A 72 5.33 -6.74 -3.44
C ASN A 72 6.62 -7.30 -2.82
N TYR A 73 7.49 -6.41 -2.36
CA TYR A 73 8.75 -6.75 -1.69
C TYR A 73 8.85 -6.12 -0.31
N GLU A 74 9.30 -6.90 0.65
CA GLU A 74 9.77 -6.44 1.95
C GLU A 74 11.20 -5.90 1.81
N ILE A 75 11.51 -4.83 2.53
CA ILE A 75 12.85 -4.24 2.56
C ILE A 75 13.57 -4.70 3.82
N ILE A 76 14.77 -5.26 3.67
CA ILE A 76 15.62 -5.62 4.79
C ILE A 76 16.22 -4.32 5.36
N ASN A 77 16.10 -4.12 6.70
CA ASN A 77 16.54 -2.91 7.39
C ASN A 77 15.99 -1.60 6.79
N PRO A 78 14.65 -1.43 6.73
CA PRO A 78 14.02 -0.33 6.02
C PRO A 78 14.22 1.04 6.68
N GLN A 79 14.61 1.10 7.95
CA GLN A 79 14.63 2.34 8.74
C GLN A 79 15.49 3.45 8.13
N GLN A 80 16.57 3.12 7.45
CA GLN A 80 17.45 4.09 6.77
C GLN A 80 16.75 4.84 5.62
N PHE A 81 15.61 4.33 5.13
CA PHE A 81 14.84 4.89 4.03
C PHE A 81 13.62 5.68 4.51
N ALA A 82 13.38 5.75 5.82
CA ALA A 82 12.28 6.50 6.40
C ALA A 82 12.28 7.96 5.93
N GLU A 83 11.09 8.54 5.75
CA GLU A 83 10.88 9.87 5.16
C GLU A 83 11.38 9.97 3.71
N CYS A 84 11.37 8.86 2.98
CA CYS A 84 11.84 8.75 1.59
C CYS A 84 13.32 9.18 1.40
N LYS A 85 14.17 8.95 2.38
CA LYS A 85 15.60 9.27 2.33
C LYS A 85 16.42 8.12 1.73
N ASN A 86 17.55 8.46 1.12
CA ASN A 86 18.54 7.48 0.61
C ASN A 86 17.96 6.42 -0.35
N LEU A 87 16.89 6.73 -1.07
CA LEU A 87 16.18 5.74 -1.92
C LEU A 87 17.05 5.22 -3.07
N ASP A 88 18.06 5.99 -3.49
CA ASP A 88 19.09 5.60 -4.47
C ASP A 88 19.99 4.43 -4.00
N LYS A 89 19.97 4.14 -2.70
CA LYS A 89 20.74 3.04 -2.10
C LYS A 89 19.97 1.72 -2.01
N ILE A 90 18.70 1.69 -2.42
CA ILE A 90 17.93 0.45 -2.43
C ILE A 90 18.40 -0.43 -3.57
N THR A 91 18.94 -1.61 -3.23
CA THR A 91 19.43 -2.62 -4.17
C THR A 91 18.62 -3.91 -4.06
N ASP A 92 18.70 -4.77 -5.08
CA ASP A 92 17.90 -6.01 -5.14
C ASP A 92 18.18 -6.97 -3.98
N ASP A 93 19.39 -7.02 -3.48
CA ASP A 93 19.77 -7.86 -2.34
C ASP A 93 19.13 -7.42 -1.01
N MET A 94 18.59 -6.20 -0.94
CA MET A 94 17.82 -5.70 0.20
C MET A 94 16.34 -6.06 0.11
N LEU A 95 15.88 -6.63 -1.00
CA LEU A 95 14.48 -6.90 -1.26
C LEU A 95 14.17 -8.39 -1.15
N LYS A 96 13.10 -8.69 -0.40
CA LYS A 96 12.56 -10.04 -0.29
C LYS A 96 11.14 -10.06 -0.86
N TYR A 97 10.95 -10.86 -1.91
CA TYR A 97 9.62 -11.01 -2.52
C TYR A 97 8.62 -11.60 -1.51
N ARG A 98 7.45 -11.00 -1.44
CA ARG A 98 6.35 -11.45 -0.59
C ARG A 98 5.38 -12.27 -1.43
N GLU A 99 5.66 -13.56 -1.55
CA GLU A 99 4.82 -14.48 -2.30
C GLU A 99 3.36 -14.45 -1.79
N GLY A 100 2.41 -14.44 -2.72
CA GLY A 100 0.98 -14.36 -2.41
C GLY A 100 0.45 -12.97 -2.09
N CYS A 101 1.31 -11.95 -2.00
CA CYS A 101 0.93 -10.57 -1.61
C CYS A 101 0.84 -9.60 -2.80
N ASP A 102 0.85 -10.10 -4.02
CA ASP A 102 0.70 -9.26 -5.21
C ASP A 102 -0.70 -8.65 -5.28
N VAL A 103 -0.76 -7.43 -5.76
CA VAL A 103 -2.00 -6.69 -6.01
C VAL A 103 -2.19 -6.56 -7.52
N ILE A 104 -3.39 -6.86 -8.00
CA ILE A 104 -3.75 -6.67 -9.40
C ILE A 104 -4.72 -5.50 -9.50
N MET A 105 -4.36 -4.51 -10.32
CA MET A 105 -5.15 -3.32 -10.59
C MET A 105 -5.63 -3.31 -12.04
N ARG A 106 -6.88 -2.90 -12.26
CA ARG A 106 -7.48 -2.75 -13.59
C ARG A 106 -8.02 -1.35 -13.77
N LYS A 107 -7.95 -0.84 -14.98
CA LYS A 107 -8.60 0.43 -15.34
C LYS A 107 -10.10 0.22 -15.41
N THR A 108 -10.86 0.96 -14.61
CA THR A 108 -12.33 0.87 -14.53
C THR A 108 -13.04 2.12 -15.03
N GLY A 109 -12.29 3.16 -15.38
CA GLY A 109 -12.79 4.42 -15.93
C GLY A 109 -11.64 5.22 -16.52
N THR A 110 -11.94 6.38 -17.10
CA THR A 110 -10.94 7.24 -17.77
C THR A 110 -9.77 7.61 -16.83
N LYS A 111 -10.09 7.86 -15.55
CA LYS A 111 -9.14 8.26 -14.50
C LYS A 111 -9.27 7.41 -13.25
N THR A 112 -9.68 6.15 -13.37
CA THR A 112 -9.92 5.28 -12.21
C THR A 112 -9.33 3.92 -12.43
N PHE A 113 -8.59 3.44 -11.45
CA PHE A 113 -8.10 2.08 -11.33
C PHE A 113 -8.64 1.46 -10.06
N PHE A 114 -8.98 0.18 -10.13
CA PHE A 114 -9.50 -0.59 -9.00
C PHE A 114 -8.86 -1.97 -8.98
N GLY A 115 -8.62 -2.50 -7.79
CA GLY A 115 -8.10 -3.85 -7.61
C GLY A 115 -7.83 -4.21 -6.16
N GLY A 116 -7.03 -5.24 -5.98
CA GLY A 116 -6.69 -5.73 -4.65
C GLY A 116 -5.78 -6.95 -4.71
N THR A 117 -5.59 -7.58 -3.55
CA THR A 117 -4.81 -8.83 -3.43
C THR A 117 -5.37 -9.90 -4.36
N SER A 118 -4.46 -10.60 -5.03
CA SER A 118 -4.80 -11.60 -6.05
C SER A 118 -5.03 -12.99 -5.47
N THR A 119 -4.64 -13.24 -4.22
CA THR A 119 -4.73 -14.54 -3.55
C THR A 119 -5.21 -14.41 -2.10
N CYS A 120 -5.56 -15.54 -1.49
CA CYS A 120 -5.79 -15.65 -0.03
C CYS A 120 -4.53 -16.15 0.69
N GLU A 121 -3.36 -15.95 0.13
CA GLU A 121 -2.08 -16.49 0.61
C GLU A 121 -1.08 -15.41 1.04
N CYS A 122 -1.54 -14.16 1.19
CA CYS A 122 -0.71 -13.11 1.77
C CYS A 122 -0.73 -13.24 3.30
N TRP A 123 0.12 -14.11 3.83
CA TRP A 123 0.12 -14.50 5.24
C TRP A 123 0.75 -13.44 6.14
N VAL A 124 0.05 -13.11 7.22
CA VAL A 124 0.53 -12.25 8.30
C VAL A 124 0.09 -12.85 9.63
N THR A 125 1.03 -12.95 10.57
CA THR A 125 0.71 -13.32 11.95
C THR A 125 0.33 -12.06 12.74
N TRP A 126 -0.86 -12.06 13.31
CA TRP A 126 -1.39 -10.98 14.12
C TRP A 126 -1.69 -11.49 15.52
N ASN A 127 -0.97 -10.97 16.53
CA ASN A 127 -1.13 -11.40 17.94
C ASN A 127 -1.16 -12.94 18.09
N GLY A 128 -0.27 -13.65 17.42
CA GLY A 128 -0.17 -15.12 17.43
C GLY A 128 -1.18 -15.84 16.54
N THR A 129 -2.10 -15.14 15.91
CA THR A 129 -3.10 -15.73 15.00
C THR A 129 -2.63 -15.61 13.54
N LYS A 130 -2.65 -16.72 12.82
CA LYS A 130 -2.36 -16.73 11.38
C LYS A 130 -3.52 -16.13 10.60
N THR A 131 -3.25 -15.08 9.86
CA THR A 131 -4.21 -14.40 9.00
C THR A 131 -3.67 -14.25 7.59
N TYR A 132 -4.57 -14.05 6.62
CA TYR A 132 -4.18 -13.58 5.29
C TYR A 132 -4.77 -12.19 5.03
N VAL A 133 -4.00 -11.37 4.33
CA VAL A 133 -4.38 -10.00 3.99
C VAL A 133 -5.35 -10.01 2.82
N GLN A 134 -6.47 -9.33 2.98
CA GLN A 134 -7.35 -8.94 1.89
C GLN A 134 -7.29 -7.42 1.75
N ASN A 135 -6.72 -6.98 0.64
CA ASN A 135 -6.53 -5.57 0.31
C ASN A 135 -7.45 -5.19 -0.84
N GLU A 136 -8.03 -4.00 -0.78
CA GLU A 136 -8.82 -3.41 -1.84
C GLU A 136 -8.37 -1.98 -2.05
N VAL A 137 -8.08 -1.61 -3.30
CA VAL A 137 -7.51 -0.30 -3.66
C VAL A 137 -8.34 0.32 -4.77
N LYS A 138 -8.65 1.60 -4.60
CA LYS A 138 -9.15 2.49 -5.67
C LYS A 138 -8.17 3.66 -5.81
N LEU A 139 -7.72 3.90 -7.03
CA LEU A 139 -6.76 4.95 -7.36
C LEU A 139 -7.32 5.85 -8.44
N THR A 140 -7.23 7.16 -8.21
CA THR A 140 -7.53 8.21 -9.18
C THR A 140 -6.36 9.21 -9.26
N ASP A 141 -6.45 10.22 -10.11
CA ASP A 141 -5.44 11.29 -10.18
C ASP A 141 -5.30 12.11 -8.89
N SER A 142 -6.33 12.11 -8.03
CA SER A 142 -6.41 12.93 -6.82
C SER A 142 -6.54 12.15 -5.52
N GLU A 143 -6.86 10.85 -5.58
CA GLU A 143 -7.18 10.07 -4.39
C GLU A 143 -6.67 8.63 -4.48
N TYR A 144 -6.14 8.14 -3.36
CA TYR A 144 -5.77 6.76 -3.10
C TYR A 144 -6.62 6.24 -1.95
N GLN A 145 -7.56 5.34 -2.26
CA GLN A 145 -8.39 4.69 -1.25
C GLN A 145 -7.90 3.27 -1.01
N VAL A 146 -7.85 2.88 0.25
CA VAL A 146 -7.37 1.56 0.64
C VAL A 146 -8.20 0.98 1.78
N THR A 147 -8.59 -0.29 1.62
CA THR A 147 -9.13 -1.12 2.69
C THR A 147 -8.21 -2.30 2.88
N ASP A 148 -7.61 -2.42 4.06
CA ASP A 148 -6.81 -3.57 4.46
C ASP A 148 -7.53 -4.31 5.59
N LYS A 149 -7.65 -5.62 5.49
CA LYS A 149 -8.14 -6.48 6.56
C LYS A 149 -7.40 -7.81 6.56
N GLY A 150 -7.23 -8.37 7.75
CA GLY A 150 -6.71 -9.70 7.94
C GLY A 150 -7.84 -10.67 8.29
N LEU A 151 -7.95 -11.75 7.53
CA LEU A 151 -8.92 -12.79 7.74
C LEU A 151 -8.24 -14.03 8.35
N HIS A 152 -8.95 -14.70 9.27
CA HIS A 152 -8.45 -15.92 9.90
C HIS A 152 -8.21 -17.01 8.84
N ALA A 153 -7.08 -17.71 8.94
CA ALA A 153 -6.64 -18.69 7.95
C ALA A 153 -7.65 -19.80 7.67
N GLU A 154 -8.42 -20.22 8.67
CA GLU A 154 -9.37 -21.33 8.57
C GLU A 154 -10.83 -20.86 8.47
N SER A 155 -11.26 -19.96 9.38
CA SER A 155 -12.67 -19.50 9.45
C SER A 155 -13.01 -18.39 8.48
N HIS A 156 -12.00 -17.72 7.90
CA HIS A 156 -12.15 -16.55 7.00
C HIS A 156 -12.87 -15.36 7.65
N THR A 157 -12.98 -15.34 8.98
CA THR A 157 -13.54 -14.23 9.74
C THR A 157 -12.51 -13.12 9.91
N LYS A 158 -12.97 -11.87 9.98
CA LYS A 158 -12.06 -10.73 10.18
C LYS A 158 -11.43 -10.78 11.56
N VAL A 159 -10.10 -10.70 11.60
CA VAL A 159 -9.28 -10.64 12.82
C VAL A 159 -8.80 -9.21 13.09
N TRP A 160 -8.40 -8.49 12.04
CA TRP A 160 -7.95 -7.11 12.13
C TRP A 160 -8.36 -6.32 10.88
N GLY A 161 -8.29 -5.01 10.97
CA GLY A 161 -8.68 -4.08 9.92
C GLY A 161 -9.79 -3.15 10.36
N SER A 162 -10.03 -2.08 9.58
CA SER A 162 -11.05 -1.08 9.89
C SER A 162 -12.48 -1.66 9.79
N ASP A 163 -13.33 -1.29 10.74
CA ASP A 163 -14.77 -1.55 10.72
C ASP A 163 -15.56 -0.41 10.04
N TYR A 164 -14.88 0.68 9.67
CA TYR A 164 -15.53 1.92 9.26
C TYR A 164 -15.37 2.25 7.77
N GLY A 165 -14.83 1.32 6.98
CA GLY A 165 -14.61 1.48 5.55
C GLY A 165 -13.19 1.94 5.19
N ALA A 166 -12.99 2.27 3.91
CA ALA A 166 -11.69 2.59 3.36
C ALA A 166 -11.06 3.84 3.96
N PHE A 167 -9.73 3.81 4.11
CA PHE A 167 -8.95 5.03 4.26
C PHE A 167 -8.95 5.81 2.95
N ARG A 168 -9.21 7.10 3.02
CA ARG A 168 -9.29 8.01 1.87
C ARG A 168 -8.15 9.00 1.91
N PHE A 169 -7.10 8.71 1.18
CA PHE A 169 -5.89 9.52 1.12
C PHE A 169 -5.96 10.46 -0.08
N LEU A 170 -6.05 11.76 0.18
CA LEU A 170 -6.05 12.77 -0.85
C LEU A 170 -4.61 13.16 -1.22
N ARG A 171 -4.35 13.35 -2.51
CA ARG A 171 -3.07 13.85 -3.02
C ARG A 171 -2.75 15.21 -2.44
N GLN A 172 -1.50 15.39 -2.01
CA GLN A 172 -0.98 16.64 -1.43
C GLN A 172 -0.25 17.50 -2.46
#